data_ac615d3186260ee4fcc76f96843d64cb
#
_entry.id   ac615d3186260ee4fcc76f96843d64cb
#
_cell.length_a   1.000
_cell.length_b   1.000
_cell.length_c   1.000
_cell.angle_alpha   90.00
_cell.angle_beta   90.00
_cell.angle_gamma   90.00
#
_symmetry.space_group_name_H-M   'P 1'
#
loop_
_entity.id
_entity.type
_entity.pdbx_description
1 polymer ?
#
loop_
_entity_poly.entity_id
_entity_poly.type
_entity_poly.pdbx_seq_one_letter_code
_entity_poly.pdbx_strand_id
1 'polypeptide(L)'
;MKRFSLTLLCFASSLFSAQGLNSQKETGTNLSKNINEQPVHQSVQLETDKVFNKLVNIRRIFHENPELAGKEKQTQEKIKQYLLDLGLEVQTDHYGYSVVGILKGDKKGKKIAWRSDMDALPNDYPDPEVFKSKVKGVQHGCGHDIHMAIGLGIAEVLSKNRKSLKGTVYFIFQPEEESFKGAKELLNNGLLSKINLDEIYGLHVTATPVGQIMVKPSEMFAYQKKIRIQLKKGLSEEELNGLTKKISNSLFRASSGSKPWEIQSIVDPKIGLTNPDTIFKDYLFTDGKFNTYSKNNESFLEAYLYETNSSNVDKIIPEVQKIFEDSGYKNQLLSVSFVQENPTVINNEKLTKSAIEILQNLYGKNAVASDYGQVPFFNDDFAYFQQKIPGVYFFLGGSNFEKGVIAMNHSPNFQVDEESIRTGVKSFSSLLIERLNRN
;
A
#
# COMPACT_ATOMS: atom_id res chain seq x y z
N MET A 1 56.55 10.17 -6.44
CA MET A 1 56.11 10.52 -7.81
C MET A 1 55.69 9.23 -8.53
N LYS A 2 54.41 8.90 -8.54
CA LYS A 2 53.84 7.85 -9.41
C LYS A 2 52.63 8.47 -10.11
N ARG A 3 52.72 8.49 -11.45
CA ARG A 3 51.73 9.06 -12.36
C ARG A 3 50.53 8.09 -12.45
N PHE A 4 49.35 8.57 -12.21
CA PHE A 4 48.09 7.88 -12.56
C PHE A 4 47.70 8.25 -13.99
N SER A 5 47.57 7.25 -14.83
CA SER A 5 47.13 7.35 -16.21
C SER A 5 45.57 7.31 -16.25
N LEU A 6 44.97 8.33 -16.80
CA LEU A 6 43.53 8.46 -16.97
C LEU A 6 43.16 7.83 -18.29
N THR A 7 42.45 6.70 -18.27
CA THR A 7 41.95 6.05 -19.50
C THR A 7 40.56 6.56 -19.76
N LEU A 8 40.42 7.30 -20.88
CA LEU A 8 39.18 7.86 -21.41
C LEU A 8 38.42 6.75 -22.14
N LEU A 9 37.25 6.32 -21.65
CA LEU A 9 36.35 5.41 -22.37
C LEU A 9 35.42 6.24 -23.26
N CYS A 10 35.59 6.09 -24.57
CA CYS A 10 34.65 6.61 -25.56
C CYS A 10 33.38 5.76 -25.58
N PHE A 11 32.23 6.38 -25.30
CA PHE A 11 30.93 5.79 -25.57
C PHE A 11 30.62 5.90 -27.08
N ALA A 12 30.49 4.74 -27.73
CA ALA A 12 30.00 4.65 -29.09
C ALA A 12 28.45 4.80 -29.05
N SER A 13 27.97 5.84 -29.70
CA SER A 13 26.54 6.05 -29.99
C SER A 13 26.08 5.10 -31.08
N SER A 14 25.33 4.05 -30.74
CA SER A 14 24.59 3.23 -31.71
C SER A 14 23.25 3.91 -32.04
N LEU A 15 23.14 4.37 -33.27
CA LEU A 15 21.92 4.79 -33.93
C LEU A 15 20.93 3.60 -34.01
N PHE A 16 19.87 3.63 -33.26
CA PHE A 16 18.70 2.76 -33.47
C PHE A 16 17.78 3.44 -34.48
N SER A 17 17.63 2.80 -35.63
CA SER A 17 16.73 3.19 -36.71
C SER A 17 15.26 3.08 -36.25
N ALA A 18 14.52 4.15 -36.49
CA ALA A 18 13.08 4.22 -36.28
C ALA A 18 12.33 3.31 -37.28
N GLN A 19 11.90 2.14 -36.83
CA GLN A 19 10.82 1.38 -37.46
C GLN A 19 9.94 0.81 -36.32
N GLY A 20 8.75 1.36 -36.13
CA GLY A 20 7.79 0.86 -35.13
C GLY A 20 6.77 1.86 -34.62
N LEU A 21 6.49 2.94 -35.33
CA LEU A 21 5.51 3.96 -34.92
C LEU A 21 4.26 3.91 -35.82
N ASN A 22 3.50 2.82 -35.74
CA ASN A 22 2.18 2.78 -36.40
C ASN A 22 1.06 2.05 -35.61
N SER A 23 1.29 1.64 -34.33
CA SER A 23 0.25 0.97 -33.54
C SER A 23 -0.37 1.84 -32.42
N GLN A 24 0.07 3.10 -32.26
CA GLN A 24 -0.46 3.96 -31.18
C GLN A 24 -1.63 4.88 -31.58
N LYS A 25 -2.04 4.91 -32.85
CA LYS A 25 -3.16 5.77 -33.26
C LYS A 25 -4.56 5.18 -33.02
N GLU A 26 -4.69 3.87 -32.83
CA GLU A 26 -6.01 3.24 -32.62
C GLU A 26 -6.46 3.21 -31.16
N THR A 27 -5.55 3.31 -30.18
CA THR A 27 -5.91 3.26 -28.76
C THR A 27 -6.45 4.58 -28.20
N GLY A 28 -6.05 5.71 -28.78
CA GLY A 28 -6.54 7.03 -28.32
C GLY A 28 -8.00 7.33 -28.70
N THR A 29 -8.50 6.76 -29.80
CA THR A 29 -9.84 7.04 -30.29
C THR A 29 -10.96 6.27 -29.57
N ASN A 30 -10.68 5.11 -28.97
CA ASN A 30 -11.68 4.35 -28.22
C ASN A 30 -11.85 4.85 -26.76
N LEU A 31 -10.80 5.39 -26.15
CA LEU A 31 -10.88 5.99 -24.82
C LEU A 31 -11.77 7.26 -24.80
N SER A 32 -11.61 8.12 -25.82
CA SER A 32 -12.38 9.36 -25.91
C SER A 32 -13.88 9.11 -26.15
N LYS A 33 -14.25 8.02 -26.82
CA LYS A 33 -15.66 7.69 -27.06
C LYS A 33 -16.39 7.26 -25.79
N ASN A 34 -15.80 6.40 -24.95
CA ASN A 34 -16.46 5.88 -23.75
C ASN A 34 -16.70 6.95 -22.67
N ILE A 35 -15.78 7.88 -22.48
CA ILE A 35 -15.96 9.01 -21.53
C ILE A 35 -16.94 10.04 -22.12
N ASN A 36 -16.87 10.30 -23.44
CA ASN A 36 -17.75 11.27 -24.10
C ASN A 36 -19.23 10.84 -24.13
N GLU A 37 -19.51 9.56 -23.98
CA GLU A 37 -20.87 9.03 -23.92
C GLU A 37 -21.47 9.04 -22.50
N GLN A 38 -20.69 9.35 -21.46
CA GLN A 38 -21.13 9.37 -20.06
C GLN A 38 -20.87 10.73 -19.40
N PRO A 39 -21.84 11.66 -19.41
CA PRO A 39 -21.67 13.04 -18.93
C PRO A 39 -21.12 13.17 -17.51
N VAL A 40 -21.40 12.20 -16.61
CA VAL A 40 -20.90 12.22 -15.23
C VAL A 40 -19.39 12.03 -15.16
N HIS A 41 -18.81 11.18 -16.01
CA HIS A 41 -17.36 10.96 -16.01
C HIS A 41 -16.59 12.10 -16.69
N GLN A 42 -17.22 12.80 -17.66
CA GLN A 42 -16.69 14.07 -18.16
C GLN A 42 -16.66 15.13 -17.05
N SER A 43 -17.75 15.24 -16.26
CA SER A 43 -17.79 16.13 -15.10
C SER A 43 -16.71 15.78 -14.10
N VAL A 44 -16.51 14.50 -13.77
CA VAL A 44 -15.41 14.04 -12.88
C VAL A 44 -14.05 14.51 -13.38
N GLN A 45 -13.77 14.36 -14.68
CA GLN A 45 -12.50 14.81 -15.25
C GLN A 45 -12.33 16.32 -15.13
N LEU A 46 -13.33 17.10 -15.55
CA LEU A 46 -13.30 18.57 -15.49
C LEU A 46 -13.15 19.09 -14.04
N GLU A 47 -13.87 18.53 -13.10
CA GLU A 47 -13.78 18.92 -11.69
C GLU A 47 -12.43 18.49 -11.09
N THR A 48 -11.89 17.32 -11.46
CA THR A 48 -10.54 16.93 -11.04
C THR A 48 -9.49 17.95 -11.51
N ASP A 49 -9.56 18.38 -12.77
CA ASP A 49 -8.61 19.36 -13.32
C ASP A 49 -8.71 20.73 -12.62
N LYS A 50 -9.93 21.15 -12.28
CA LYS A 50 -10.15 22.42 -11.55
C LYS A 50 -9.57 22.39 -10.14
N VAL A 51 -9.68 21.27 -9.43
CA VAL A 51 -9.24 21.18 -8.03
C VAL A 51 -7.78 20.74 -7.88
N PHE A 52 -7.14 20.28 -8.94
CA PHE A 52 -5.81 19.67 -8.89
C PHE A 52 -4.76 20.53 -8.18
N ASN A 53 -4.59 21.79 -8.59
CA ASN A 53 -3.61 22.69 -7.97
C ASN A 53 -3.89 22.96 -6.49
N LYS A 54 -5.16 23.00 -6.08
CA LYS A 54 -5.57 23.10 -4.68
C LYS A 54 -5.15 21.84 -3.90
N LEU A 55 -5.32 20.67 -4.50
CA LEU A 55 -4.94 19.39 -3.88
C LEU A 55 -3.42 19.22 -3.75
N VAL A 56 -2.67 19.65 -4.75
CA VAL A 56 -1.20 19.74 -4.69
C VAL A 56 -0.77 20.63 -3.52
N ASN A 57 -1.37 21.80 -3.37
CA ASN A 57 -1.03 22.71 -2.26
C ASN A 57 -1.37 22.11 -0.89
N ILE A 58 -2.52 21.42 -0.75
CA ILE A 58 -2.89 20.82 0.54
C ILE A 58 -1.98 19.62 0.87
N ARG A 59 -1.59 18.82 -0.13
CA ARG A 59 -0.57 17.76 0.02
C ARG A 59 0.73 18.35 0.58
N ARG A 60 1.21 19.43 0.00
CA ARG A 60 2.44 20.10 0.45
C ARG A 60 2.33 20.65 1.87
N ILE A 61 1.17 21.17 2.26
CA ILE A 61 0.89 21.60 3.65
C ILE A 61 0.99 20.42 4.62
N PHE A 62 0.44 19.24 4.28
CA PHE A 62 0.59 18.05 5.12
C PHE A 62 2.05 17.61 5.18
N HIS A 63 2.74 17.58 4.06
CA HIS A 63 4.16 17.21 3.98
C HIS A 63 5.06 18.11 4.82
N GLU A 64 4.82 19.42 4.83
CA GLU A 64 5.56 20.39 5.64
C GLU A 64 5.27 20.27 7.14
N ASN A 65 4.12 19.76 7.53
CA ASN A 65 3.65 19.71 8.92
C ASN A 65 3.19 18.29 9.30
N PRO A 66 4.06 17.28 9.18
CA PRO A 66 3.72 15.90 9.46
C PRO A 66 3.51 15.67 10.95
N GLU A 67 2.59 14.80 11.29
CA GLU A 67 2.31 14.39 12.67
C GLU A 67 2.40 12.86 12.80
N LEU A 68 3.06 12.39 13.85
CA LEU A 68 3.22 10.96 14.13
C LEU A 68 1.91 10.29 14.48
N ALA A 69 1.87 8.96 14.34
CA ALA A 69 0.81 8.09 14.82
C ALA A 69 0.34 8.46 16.24
N GLY A 70 -0.96 8.74 16.41
CA GLY A 70 -1.56 9.20 17.65
C GLY A 70 -1.29 10.66 18.02
N LYS A 71 -0.78 11.48 17.08
CA LYS A 71 -0.50 12.92 17.28
C LYS A 71 -1.13 13.80 16.19
N GLU A 72 -1.95 13.29 15.33
CA GLU A 72 -2.45 13.87 14.07
C GLU A 72 -3.50 14.98 14.30
N LYS A 73 -3.34 15.80 15.34
CA LYS A 73 -4.32 16.81 15.77
C LYS A 73 -4.53 17.92 14.73
N GLN A 74 -3.46 18.48 14.18
CA GLN A 74 -3.56 19.57 13.21
C GLN A 74 -4.03 19.02 11.85
N THR A 75 -3.61 17.81 11.52
CA THR A 75 -4.04 17.07 10.34
C THR A 75 -5.55 16.83 10.40
N GLN A 76 -6.08 16.36 11.56
CA GLN A 76 -7.51 16.20 11.79
C GLN A 76 -8.29 17.50 11.53
N GLU A 77 -7.87 18.61 12.14
CA GLU A 77 -8.58 19.89 12.01
C GLU A 77 -8.58 20.40 10.56
N LYS A 78 -7.48 20.24 9.82
CA LYS A 78 -7.42 20.64 8.40
C LYS A 78 -8.36 19.80 7.53
N ILE A 79 -8.37 18.48 7.71
CA ILE A 79 -9.26 17.56 6.99
C ILE A 79 -10.71 17.85 7.33
N LYS A 80 -11.04 17.98 8.62
CA LYS A 80 -12.38 18.31 9.10
C LYS A 80 -12.90 19.60 8.46
N GLN A 81 -12.10 20.68 8.51
CA GLN A 81 -12.50 21.96 7.94
C GLN A 81 -12.73 21.85 6.44
N TYR A 82 -11.84 21.18 5.71
CA TYR A 82 -11.99 20.99 4.26
C TYR A 82 -13.32 20.29 3.92
N LEU A 83 -13.66 19.22 4.66
CA LEU A 83 -14.90 18.48 4.41
C LEU A 83 -16.16 19.29 4.79
N LEU A 84 -16.10 20.09 5.87
CA LEU A 84 -17.17 21.01 6.25
C LEU A 84 -17.40 22.08 5.18
N ASP A 85 -16.34 22.64 4.60
CA ASP A 85 -16.43 23.64 3.52
C ASP A 85 -17.06 23.06 2.24
N LEU A 86 -16.98 21.75 2.02
CA LEU A 86 -17.69 21.04 0.96
C LEU A 86 -19.16 20.76 1.30
N GLY A 87 -19.62 21.08 2.53
CA GLY A 87 -20.98 20.82 3.00
C GLY A 87 -21.25 19.35 3.32
N LEU A 88 -20.22 18.59 3.73
CA LEU A 88 -20.37 17.25 4.24
C LEU A 88 -20.72 17.28 5.73
N GLU A 89 -21.45 16.28 6.20
CA GLU A 89 -21.52 15.95 7.62
C GLU A 89 -20.17 15.37 8.05
N VAL A 90 -19.63 15.80 9.19
CA VAL A 90 -18.30 15.37 9.65
C VAL A 90 -18.36 14.89 11.10
N GLN A 91 -17.78 13.73 11.36
CA GLN A 91 -17.68 13.11 12.69
C GLN A 91 -16.20 12.89 13.04
N THR A 92 -15.81 13.16 14.28
CA THR A 92 -14.42 13.05 14.78
C THR A 92 -14.31 12.28 16.10
N ASP A 93 -15.37 11.59 16.50
CA ASP A 93 -15.51 10.94 17.81
C ASP A 93 -15.41 9.41 17.75
N HIS A 94 -14.88 8.84 16.65
CA HIS A 94 -14.79 7.39 16.51
C HIS A 94 -13.57 6.80 17.23
N TYR A 95 -12.38 7.34 16.95
CA TYR A 95 -11.13 6.94 17.61
C TYR A 95 -10.00 7.93 17.29
N GLY A 96 -9.22 8.29 18.31
CA GLY A 96 -8.05 9.14 18.17
C GLY A 96 -8.37 10.42 17.37
N TYR A 97 -7.55 10.72 16.40
CA TYR A 97 -7.72 11.88 15.52
C TYR A 97 -8.43 11.53 14.20
N SER A 98 -9.22 10.46 14.17
CA SER A 98 -9.97 10.07 12.96
C SER A 98 -10.97 11.14 12.52
N VAL A 99 -11.22 11.21 11.22
CA VAL A 99 -12.26 12.04 10.62
C VAL A 99 -13.11 11.19 9.68
N VAL A 100 -14.43 11.25 9.82
CA VAL A 100 -15.37 10.60 8.92
C VAL A 100 -16.25 11.67 8.28
N GLY A 101 -16.03 11.92 6.98
CA GLY A 101 -16.89 12.76 6.16
C GLY A 101 -18.00 11.95 5.53
N ILE A 102 -19.22 12.47 5.52
CA ILE A 102 -20.41 11.76 5.02
C ILE A 102 -21.05 12.56 3.88
N LEU A 103 -20.99 12.00 2.68
CA LEU A 103 -21.62 12.55 1.49
C LEU A 103 -22.84 11.71 1.12
N LYS A 104 -24.03 12.24 1.37
CA LYS A 104 -25.30 11.61 0.99
C LYS A 104 -25.66 12.01 -0.44
N GLY A 105 -25.86 11.05 -1.32
CA GLY A 105 -26.41 11.27 -2.67
C GLY A 105 -27.91 11.55 -2.64
N ASP A 106 -28.48 11.93 -3.79
CA ASP A 106 -29.89 12.30 -3.91
C ASP A 106 -30.84 11.09 -3.82
N LYS A 107 -30.37 9.88 -4.03
CA LYS A 107 -31.16 8.65 -4.02
C LYS A 107 -30.62 7.67 -3.00
N LYS A 108 -31.52 6.87 -2.41
CA LYS A 108 -31.11 5.74 -1.56
C LYS A 108 -30.29 4.73 -2.36
N GLY A 109 -29.32 4.12 -1.73
CA GLY A 109 -28.44 3.13 -2.34
C GLY A 109 -27.41 2.61 -1.34
N LYS A 110 -26.32 2.06 -1.85
CA LYS A 110 -25.23 1.51 -1.08
C LYS A 110 -24.54 2.53 -0.20
N LYS A 111 -23.91 2.04 0.84
CA LYS A 111 -23.01 2.78 1.72
C LYS A 111 -21.58 2.32 1.45
N ILE A 112 -20.80 3.14 0.79
CA ILE A 112 -19.43 2.84 0.38
C ILE A 112 -18.48 3.72 1.16
N ALA A 113 -17.34 3.17 1.62
CA ALA A 113 -16.28 3.95 2.22
C ALA A 113 -15.06 4.09 1.30
N TRP A 114 -14.43 5.25 1.37
CA TRP A 114 -13.07 5.51 0.90
C TRP A 114 -12.18 5.79 2.11
N ARG A 115 -11.10 5.01 2.29
CA ARG A 115 -10.14 5.18 3.39
C ARG A 115 -8.87 5.85 2.89
N SER A 116 -8.40 6.81 3.66
CA SER A 116 -7.04 7.38 3.59
C SER A 116 -6.43 7.38 4.98
N ASP A 117 -5.20 6.88 5.09
CA ASP A 117 -4.37 7.05 6.28
C ASP A 117 -3.81 8.48 6.37
N MET A 118 -3.31 8.89 7.55
CA MET A 118 -2.95 10.28 7.76
C MET A 118 -1.71 10.52 8.63
N ASP A 119 -1.17 9.49 9.25
CA ASP A 119 0.01 9.63 10.11
C ASP A 119 1.32 9.67 9.33
N ALA A 120 2.38 10.16 9.98
CA ALA A 120 3.73 10.27 9.45
C ALA A 120 4.71 9.39 10.22
N LEU A 121 5.90 9.22 9.67
CA LEU A 121 6.98 8.37 10.20
C LEU A 121 7.96 9.14 11.08
N PRO A 122 8.49 8.50 12.15
CA PRO A 122 9.62 9.02 12.90
C PRO A 122 10.93 8.71 12.15
N ASN A 123 11.39 9.63 11.29
CA ASN A 123 12.67 9.48 10.60
C ASN A 123 13.34 10.83 10.32
N ASP A 124 14.66 10.80 10.13
CA ASP A 124 15.51 11.92 9.72
C ASP A 124 16.14 11.68 8.34
N TYR A 125 15.47 10.93 7.47
CA TYR A 125 15.97 10.68 6.12
C TYR A 125 16.09 11.98 5.31
N PRO A 126 17.02 12.05 4.35
CA PRO A 126 17.07 13.17 3.42
C PRO A 126 15.72 13.34 2.72
N ASP A 127 15.15 14.53 2.86
CA ASP A 127 13.91 14.94 2.21
C ASP A 127 14.29 15.83 1.02
N PRO A 128 14.12 15.34 -0.22
CA PRO A 128 14.51 16.06 -1.42
C PRO A 128 13.49 17.10 -1.88
N GLU A 129 12.30 17.15 -1.26
CA GLU A 129 11.23 18.07 -1.62
C GLU A 129 11.61 19.53 -1.28
N VAL A 130 11.18 20.49 -2.10
CA VAL A 130 11.37 21.93 -1.81
C VAL A 130 10.49 22.40 -0.64
N PHE A 131 9.39 21.70 -0.39
CA PHE A 131 8.46 21.88 0.74
C PHE A 131 8.73 20.83 1.84
N LYS A 132 9.97 20.73 2.25
CA LYS A 132 10.45 19.79 3.28
C LYS A 132 9.64 19.83 4.56
N SER A 133 9.65 18.72 5.29
CA SER A 133 9.13 18.69 6.66
C SER A 133 9.75 19.81 7.51
N LYS A 134 8.91 20.56 8.22
CA LYS A 134 9.29 21.58 9.22
C LYS A 134 9.35 20.98 10.62
N VAL A 135 9.04 19.70 10.78
CA VAL A 135 9.02 18.97 12.05
C VAL A 135 10.25 18.07 12.13
N LYS A 136 11.20 18.42 12.99
CA LYS A 136 12.44 17.65 13.14
C LYS A 136 12.15 16.19 13.49
N GLY A 137 12.74 15.26 12.73
CA GLY A 137 12.62 13.82 12.97
C GLY A 137 11.26 13.22 12.62
N VAL A 138 10.44 13.93 11.83
CA VAL A 138 9.13 13.43 11.38
C VAL A 138 8.93 13.76 9.90
N GLN A 139 8.52 12.78 9.10
CA GLN A 139 8.31 12.95 7.66
C GLN A 139 7.18 12.06 7.13
N HIS A 140 6.50 12.53 6.07
CA HIS A 140 5.63 11.69 5.26
C HIS A 140 6.44 10.84 4.27
N GLY A 141 7.23 9.89 4.78
CA GLY A 141 8.06 8.98 3.96
C GLY A 141 7.31 7.76 3.44
N CYS A 142 6.00 7.65 3.70
CA CYS A 142 5.12 6.58 3.20
C CYS A 142 4.11 7.07 2.14
N GLY A 143 3.88 8.39 2.05
CA GLY A 143 2.97 8.99 1.05
C GLY A 143 1.55 9.23 1.55
N HIS A 144 1.30 9.19 2.86
CA HIS A 144 -0.03 9.45 3.43
C HIS A 144 -0.51 10.87 3.15
N ASP A 145 0.38 11.84 2.96
CA ASP A 145 0.07 13.18 2.46
C ASP A 145 -0.59 13.17 1.07
N ILE A 146 -0.16 12.27 0.17
CA ILE A 146 -0.79 12.00 -1.14
C ILE A 146 -2.14 11.31 -0.96
N HIS A 147 -2.24 10.32 -0.06
CA HIS A 147 -3.49 9.59 0.20
C HIS A 147 -4.58 10.52 0.74
N MET A 148 -4.23 11.41 1.68
CA MET A 148 -5.13 12.45 2.18
C MET A 148 -5.59 13.39 1.08
N ALA A 149 -4.67 13.89 0.24
CA ALA A 149 -5.00 14.78 -0.87
C ALA A 149 -5.94 14.11 -1.88
N ILE A 150 -5.70 12.83 -2.21
CA ILE A 150 -6.60 12.05 -3.08
C ILE A 150 -7.98 11.87 -2.43
N GLY A 151 -8.05 11.49 -1.15
CA GLY A 151 -9.31 11.33 -0.43
C GLY A 151 -10.14 12.61 -0.38
N LEU A 152 -9.49 13.75 -0.11
CA LEU A 152 -10.13 15.09 -0.13
C LEU A 152 -10.59 15.47 -1.55
N GLY A 153 -9.78 15.15 -2.57
CA GLY A 153 -10.12 15.39 -3.96
C GLY A 153 -11.33 14.57 -4.42
N ILE A 154 -11.39 13.29 -4.06
CA ILE A 154 -12.55 12.43 -4.33
C ILE A 154 -13.79 13.02 -3.64
N ALA A 155 -13.68 13.46 -2.38
CA ALA A 155 -14.77 14.08 -1.65
C ALA A 155 -15.28 15.35 -2.36
N GLU A 156 -14.39 16.22 -2.83
CA GLU A 156 -14.74 17.45 -3.53
C GLU A 156 -15.40 17.15 -4.90
N VAL A 157 -14.80 16.29 -5.72
CA VAL A 157 -15.34 15.92 -7.03
C VAL A 157 -16.70 15.25 -6.90
N LEU A 158 -16.89 14.34 -5.94
CA LEU A 158 -18.18 13.68 -5.71
C LEU A 158 -19.22 14.66 -5.14
N SER A 159 -18.84 15.62 -4.31
CA SER A 159 -19.76 16.65 -3.79
C SER A 159 -20.35 17.50 -4.91
N LYS A 160 -19.56 17.84 -5.94
CA LYS A 160 -20.02 18.55 -7.16
C LYS A 160 -20.96 17.69 -8.02
N ASN A 161 -20.80 16.38 -7.94
CA ASN A 161 -21.61 15.40 -8.69
C ASN A 161 -22.70 14.74 -7.83
N ARG A 162 -23.05 15.29 -6.65
CA ARG A 162 -23.99 14.72 -5.66
C ARG A 162 -25.30 14.23 -6.28
N LYS A 163 -25.87 14.99 -7.21
CA LYS A 163 -27.13 14.65 -7.91
C LYS A 163 -27.08 13.35 -8.71
N SER A 164 -25.88 12.93 -9.12
CA SER A 164 -25.65 11.70 -9.87
C SER A 164 -25.42 10.49 -8.97
N LEU A 165 -25.32 10.67 -7.65
CA LEU A 165 -24.99 9.62 -6.70
C LEU A 165 -26.26 8.94 -6.16
N LYS A 166 -26.22 7.61 -6.10
CA LYS A 166 -27.16 6.78 -5.33
C LYS A 166 -26.43 6.30 -4.07
N GLY A 167 -27.07 6.45 -2.89
CA GLY A 167 -26.48 5.99 -1.63
C GLY A 167 -25.61 7.02 -0.93
N THR A 168 -24.63 6.56 -0.19
CA THR A 168 -23.78 7.40 0.67
C THR A 168 -22.32 7.01 0.53
N VAL A 169 -21.43 8.01 0.43
CA VAL A 169 -19.99 7.81 0.52
C VAL A 169 -19.51 8.29 1.89
N TYR A 170 -18.76 7.43 2.57
CA TYR A 170 -18.06 7.73 3.82
C TYR A 170 -16.57 7.90 3.51
N PHE A 171 -16.01 9.07 3.81
CA PHE A 171 -14.58 9.34 3.70
C PHE A 171 -13.96 9.15 5.06
N ILE A 172 -13.21 8.06 5.24
CA ILE A 172 -12.55 7.71 6.51
C ILE A 172 -11.10 8.14 6.42
N PHE A 173 -10.74 9.20 7.13
CA PHE A 173 -9.35 9.59 7.34
C PHE A 173 -8.89 8.96 8.66
N GLN A 174 -7.98 8.01 8.53
CA GLN A 174 -7.59 7.10 9.59
C GLN A 174 -6.25 7.49 10.19
N PRO A 175 -6.13 7.70 11.52
CA PRO A 175 -4.86 7.86 12.22
C PRO A 175 -4.18 6.51 12.47
N GLU A 176 -2.91 6.53 12.90
CA GLU A 176 -2.18 5.41 13.47
C GLU A 176 -2.06 4.16 12.56
N GLU A 177 -1.94 4.34 11.24
CA GLU A 177 -1.69 3.23 10.32
C GLU A 177 -0.32 2.60 10.60
N GLU A 178 0.74 3.41 10.69
CA GLU A 178 2.14 2.98 10.86
C GLU A 178 2.40 2.22 12.18
N SER A 179 1.48 2.34 13.12
CA SER A 179 1.48 1.54 14.37
C SER A 179 0.61 0.28 14.29
N PHE A 180 -0.07 0.03 13.17
CA PHE A 180 -1.01 -1.08 12.96
C PHE A 180 -2.17 -1.09 13.95
N LYS A 181 -2.62 0.10 14.41
CA LYS A 181 -3.67 0.25 15.43
C LYS A 181 -4.92 0.93 14.91
N GLY A 182 -4.78 1.92 14.04
CA GLY A 182 -5.85 2.84 13.69
C GLY A 182 -7.12 2.17 13.19
N ALA A 183 -7.03 1.30 12.18
CA ALA A 183 -8.18 0.57 11.67
C ALA A 183 -8.79 -0.37 12.72
N LYS A 184 -7.95 -1.09 13.47
CA LYS A 184 -8.39 -2.00 14.53
C LYS A 184 -9.17 -1.26 15.61
N GLU A 185 -8.66 -0.14 16.07
CA GLU A 185 -9.31 0.64 17.12
C GLU A 185 -10.56 1.37 16.63
N LEU A 186 -10.60 1.84 15.38
CA LEU A 186 -11.84 2.35 14.77
C LEU A 186 -12.95 1.29 14.80
N LEU A 187 -12.62 0.05 14.47
CA LEU A 187 -13.57 -1.08 14.51
C LEU A 187 -13.98 -1.41 15.95
N ASN A 188 -13.03 -1.48 16.87
CA ASN A 188 -13.27 -1.77 18.31
C ASN A 188 -14.16 -0.70 18.95
N ASN A 189 -14.02 0.56 18.56
CA ASN A 189 -14.82 1.69 19.05
C ASN A 189 -16.16 1.83 18.31
N GLY A 190 -16.55 0.82 17.55
CA GLY A 190 -17.89 0.69 16.99
C GLY A 190 -18.15 1.51 15.74
N LEU A 191 -17.12 1.82 14.93
CA LEU A 191 -17.31 2.50 13.63
C LEU A 191 -18.43 1.83 12.81
N LEU A 192 -18.37 0.50 12.65
CA LEU A 192 -19.35 -0.25 11.84
C LEU A 192 -20.74 -0.34 12.46
N SER A 193 -20.87 -0.24 13.77
CA SER A 193 -22.19 -0.18 14.43
C SER A 193 -22.89 1.14 14.18
N LYS A 194 -22.13 2.22 13.98
CA LYS A 194 -22.64 3.56 13.67
C LYS A 194 -22.90 3.74 12.17
N ILE A 195 -22.00 3.17 11.33
CA ILE A 195 -22.09 3.23 9.86
C ILE A 195 -22.10 1.80 9.28
N ASN A 196 -23.22 1.34 8.78
CA ASN A 196 -23.33 0.01 8.16
C ASN A 196 -22.83 0.08 6.72
N LEU A 197 -21.58 -0.30 6.46
CA LEU A 197 -20.95 -0.23 5.14
C LEU A 197 -21.17 -1.51 4.34
N ASP A 198 -21.45 -1.35 3.05
CA ASP A 198 -21.54 -2.45 2.08
C ASP A 198 -20.17 -2.78 1.48
N GLU A 199 -19.33 -1.77 1.24
CA GLU A 199 -18.04 -1.88 0.55
C GLU A 199 -17.07 -0.83 1.10
N ILE A 200 -15.76 -1.18 1.11
CA ILE A 200 -14.70 -0.23 1.46
C ILE A 200 -13.57 -0.27 0.43
N TYR A 201 -13.02 0.90 0.13
CA TYR A 201 -11.92 1.10 -0.81
C TYR A 201 -10.82 1.96 -0.21
N GLY A 202 -9.58 1.71 -0.62
CA GLY A 202 -8.41 2.51 -0.27
C GLY A 202 -7.30 2.30 -1.27
N LEU A 203 -6.23 3.05 -1.14
CA LEU A 203 -5.04 2.92 -1.98
C LEU A 203 -3.77 3.13 -1.19
N HIS A 204 -2.65 2.63 -1.73
CA HIS A 204 -1.30 3.03 -1.34
C HIS A 204 -0.49 3.47 -2.55
N VAL A 205 0.18 4.61 -2.45
CA VAL A 205 1.14 5.06 -3.46
C VAL A 205 2.41 4.20 -3.39
N THR A 206 2.98 3.85 -4.54
CA THR A 206 4.15 2.97 -4.60
C THR A 206 5.13 3.35 -5.72
N ALA A 207 6.29 2.69 -5.76
CA ALA A 207 7.41 3.03 -6.63
C ALA A 207 7.20 2.73 -8.14
N THR A 208 6.03 2.29 -8.57
CA THR A 208 5.72 2.06 -9.99
C THR A 208 5.46 3.38 -10.74
N PRO A 209 5.43 3.37 -12.09
CA PRO A 209 5.24 4.58 -12.88
C PRO A 209 4.02 5.40 -12.46
N VAL A 210 4.16 6.71 -12.41
CA VAL A 210 3.10 7.65 -11.99
C VAL A 210 1.80 7.40 -12.75
N GLY A 211 0.70 7.29 -11.97
CA GLY A 211 -0.63 7.05 -12.52
C GLY A 211 -0.93 5.59 -12.88
N GLN A 212 0.02 4.66 -12.76
CA GLN A 212 -0.26 3.23 -12.93
C GLN A 212 -1.13 2.73 -11.77
N ILE A 213 -2.33 2.26 -12.08
CA ILE A 213 -3.20 1.60 -11.10
C ILE A 213 -2.93 0.10 -11.13
N MET A 214 -2.72 -0.49 -9.96
CA MET A 214 -2.56 -1.94 -9.84
C MET A 214 -3.54 -2.48 -8.80
N VAL A 215 -4.23 -3.57 -9.15
CA VAL A 215 -5.11 -4.30 -8.23
C VAL A 215 -5.31 -5.72 -8.74
N LYS A 216 -5.29 -6.68 -7.83
CA LYS A 216 -5.63 -8.08 -8.12
C LYS A 216 -6.54 -8.62 -7.02
N PRO A 217 -7.36 -9.66 -7.29
CA PRO A 217 -8.01 -10.43 -6.26
C PRO A 217 -7.02 -11.08 -5.31
N SER A 218 -7.46 -11.39 -4.10
CA SER A 218 -6.67 -12.06 -3.06
C SER A 218 -5.54 -11.18 -2.48
N GLU A 219 -4.43 -11.79 -2.12
CA GLU A 219 -3.34 -11.16 -1.37
C GLU A 219 -2.62 -10.07 -2.17
N MET A 220 -2.47 -8.90 -1.57
CA MET A 220 -1.64 -7.81 -2.10
C MET A 220 -0.19 -7.91 -1.65
N PHE A 221 0.01 -8.28 -0.40
CA PHE A 221 1.31 -8.39 0.27
C PHE A 221 1.60 -9.82 0.65
N ALA A 222 2.86 -10.13 0.97
CA ALA A 222 3.21 -11.38 1.59
C ALA A 222 2.63 -11.47 3.02
N TYR A 223 2.36 -12.68 3.48
CA TYR A 223 2.04 -12.94 4.87
C TYR A 223 3.26 -12.68 5.74
N GLN A 224 3.18 -11.67 6.58
CA GLN A 224 4.21 -11.34 7.56
C GLN A 224 3.88 -11.99 8.90
N LYS A 225 4.74 -12.87 9.38
CA LYS A 225 4.60 -13.55 10.67
C LYS A 225 5.87 -13.39 11.49
N LYS A 226 5.74 -13.26 12.79
CA LYS A 226 6.87 -13.35 13.72
C LYS A 226 6.81 -14.68 14.44
N ILE A 227 7.71 -15.59 14.08
CA ILE A 227 7.82 -16.88 14.74
C ILE A 227 8.62 -16.76 16.04
N ARG A 228 8.17 -17.44 17.08
CA ARG A 228 8.87 -17.63 18.35
C ARG A 228 9.05 -19.12 18.61
N ILE A 229 10.28 -19.50 18.90
CA ILE A 229 10.66 -20.84 19.34
C ILE A 229 11.13 -20.73 20.78
N GLN A 230 10.51 -21.43 21.68
CA GLN A 230 10.80 -21.45 23.12
C GLN A 230 11.45 -22.76 23.47
N LEU A 231 12.61 -22.69 24.13
CA LEU A 231 13.46 -23.82 24.45
C LEU A 231 13.78 -23.88 25.95
N LYS A 232 14.00 -25.06 26.47
CA LYS A 232 14.69 -25.23 27.76
C LYS A 232 16.10 -24.66 27.66
N LYS A 233 16.59 -24.05 28.75
CA LYS A 233 17.98 -23.61 28.84
C LYS A 233 18.93 -24.80 28.77
N GLY A 234 20.10 -24.63 28.19
CA GLY A 234 21.15 -25.64 28.17
C GLY A 234 21.82 -25.88 26.82
N LEU A 235 21.25 -25.34 25.73
CA LEU A 235 21.94 -25.36 24.43
C LEU A 235 23.01 -24.27 24.37
N SER A 236 24.17 -24.62 23.83
CA SER A 236 25.26 -23.69 23.55
C SER A 236 24.86 -22.71 22.42
N GLU A 237 25.60 -21.62 22.32
CA GLU A 237 25.45 -20.65 21.23
C GLU A 237 25.67 -21.30 19.84
N GLU A 238 26.63 -22.23 19.75
CA GLU A 238 26.92 -22.97 18.52
C GLU A 238 25.73 -23.86 18.09
N GLU A 239 25.12 -24.57 19.04
CA GLU A 239 23.93 -25.40 18.79
C GLU A 239 22.73 -24.55 18.37
N LEU A 240 22.48 -23.41 19.04
CA LEU A 240 21.42 -22.47 18.67
C LEU A 240 21.65 -21.89 17.27
N ASN A 241 22.86 -21.50 16.93
CA ASN A 241 23.23 -21.01 15.60
C ASN A 241 23.07 -22.11 14.53
N GLY A 242 23.42 -23.35 14.84
CA GLY A 242 23.21 -24.50 13.97
C GLY A 242 21.73 -24.76 13.69
N LEU A 243 20.89 -24.69 14.72
CA LEU A 243 19.43 -24.85 14.60
C LEU A 243 18.79 -23.69 13.80
N THR A 244 19.12 -22.45 14.12
CA THR A 244 18.57 -21.29 13.39
C THR A 244 18.94 -21.31 11.91
N LYS A 245 20.16 -21.73 11.56
CA LYS A 245 20.61 -21.91 10.18
C LYS A 245 19.81 -23.02 9.47
N LYS A 246 19.57 -24.16 10.13
CA LYS A 246 18.73 -25.25 9.58
C LYS A 246 17.32 -24.76 9.34
N ILE A 247 16.71 -24.04 10.29
CA ILE A 247 15.37 -23.47 10.18
C ILE A 247 15.31 -22.48 9.03
N SER A 248 16.22 -21.52 8.94
CA SER A 248 16.24 -20.54 7.85
C SER A 248 16.38 -21.20 6.48
N ASN A 249 17.20 -22.26 6.38
CA ASN A 249 17.36 -23.00 5.12
C ASN A 249 16.10 -23.80 4.74
N SER A 250 15.43 -24.42 5.71
CA SER A 250 14.20 -25.16 5.47
C SER A 250 13.04 -24.24 5.13
N LEU A 251 12.95 -23.08 5.80
CA LEU A 251 11.96 -22.05 5.54
C LEU A 251 12.40 -21.08 4.40
N PHE A 252 13.21 -21.57 3.46
CA PHE A 252 13.63 -20.81 2.30
C PHE A 252 13.04 -21.43 1.03
N ARG A 253 12.27 -20.62 0.31
CA ARG A 253 11.77 -20.90 -1.04
C ARG A 253 11.85 -19.63 -1.86
N ALA A 254 12.47 -19.70 -3.01
CA ALA A 254 12.47 -18.63 -4.00
C ALA A 254 12.87 -19.20 -5.37
N SER A 255 12.52 -18.54 -6.45
CA SER A 255 13.00 -18.90 -7.78
C SER A 255 14.54 -18.88 -7.80
N SER A 256 15.16 -19.77 -8.58
CA SER A 256 16.62 -19.92 -8.62
C SER A 256 17.31 -18.58 -8.87
N GLY A 257 18.19 -18.18 -7.94
CA GLY A 257 18.96 -16.93 -8.00
C GLY A 257 18.15 -15.67 -7.66
N SER A 258 16.87 -15.76 -7.37
CA SER A 258 16.07 -14.60 -6.98
C SER A 258 16.29 -14.23 -5.51
N LYS A 259 16.15 -12.94 -5.22
CA LYS A 259 16.34 -12.38 -3.88
C LYS A 259 15.14 -11.47 -3.55
N PRO A 260 13.99 -12.03 -3.16
CA PRO A 260 12.78 -11.26 -2.93
C PRO A 260 12.89 -10.19 -1.82
N TRP A 261 13.91 -10.27 -0.96
CA TRP A 261 14.20 -9.23 0.04
C TRP A 261 14.88 -7.97 -0.54
N GLU A 262 15.37 -7.99 -1.79
CA GLU A 262 15.93 -6.83 -2.48
C GLU A 262 14.78 -5.97 -3.05
N ILE A 263 14.06 -5.26 -2.17
CA ILE A 263 12.87 -4.47 -2.52
C ILE A 263 13.14 -3.36 -3.53
N GLN A 264 14.39 -2.92 -3.69
CA GLN A 264 14.79 -1.96 -4.73
C GLN A 264 14.48 -2.49 -6.14
N SER A 265 14.40 -3.82 -6.28
CA SER A 265 14.03 -4.47 -7.54
C SER A 265 12.55 -4.29 -7.93
N ILE A 266 11.71 -3.67 -7.10
CA ILE A 266 10.30 -3.35 -7.45
C ILE A 266 10.22 -2.60 -8.79
N VAL A 267 11.18 -1.72 -9.04
CA VAL A 267 11.23 -0.87 -10.24
C VAL A 267 12.09 -1.44 -11.37
N ASP A 268 12.66 -2.62 -11.20
CA ASP A 268 13.51 -3.26 -12.23
C ASP A 268 12.66 -3.65 -13.45
N PRO A 269 13.07 -3.30 -14.67
CA PRO A 269 12.27 -3.56 -15.88
C PRO A 269 12.18 -5.06 -16.26
N LYS A 270 13.05 -5.92 -15.69
CA LYS A 270 13.10 -7.36 -16.01
C LYS A 270 12.49 -8.25 -14.92
N ILE A 271 12.71 -7.89 -13.66
CA ILE A 271 12.30 -8.69 -12.48
C ILE A 271 11.43 -7.92 -11.50
N GLY A 272 11.05 -6.68 -11.87
CA GLY A 272 10.25 -5.80 -11.02
C GLY A 272 8.82 -6.28 -10.81
N LEU A 273 8.10 -5.56 -10.00
CA LEU A 273 6.83 -5.97 -9.42
C LEU A 273 5.77 -6.40 -10.46
N THR A 274 5.70 -5.72 -11.60
CA THR A 274 4.74 -5.97 -12.67
C THR A 274 5.28 -6.81 -13.83
N ASN A 275 6.52 -7.30 -13.70
CA ASN A 275 7.11 -8.15 -14.74
C ASN A 275 6.59 -9.60 -14.61
N PRO A 276 6.33 -10.32 -15.72
CA PRO A 276 5.96 -11.75 -15.65
C PRO A 276 6.97 -12.61 -14.90
N ASP A 277 8.26 -12.29 -15.00
CA ASP A 277 9.37 -12.98 -14.35
C ASP A 277 9.75 -12.36 -12.99
N THR A 278 8.84 -11.65 -12.36
CA THR A 278 9.07 -10.96 -11.08
C THR A 278 9.57 -11.89 -9.98
N ILE A 279 10.56 -11.42 -9.22
CA ILE A 279 11.08 -12.14 -8.05
C ILE A 279 10.09 -12.17 -6.87
N PHE A 280 8.99 -11.44 -6.97
CA PHE A 280 8.00 -11.24 -5.90
C PHE A 280 6.77 -12.17 -5.99
N LYS A 281 6.79 -13.25 -6.79
CA LYS A 281 5.61 -14.12 -6.97
C LYS A 281 5.54 -15.33 -6.04
N ASP A 282 6.65 -16.03 -5.82
CA ASP A 282 6.67 -17.26 -5.03
C ASP A 282 7.93 -17.32 -4.17
N TYR A 283 7.75 -17.02 -2.90
CA TYR A 283 8.84 -17.08 -1.94
C TYR A 283 8.35 -17.34 -0.51
N LEU A 284 9.25 -17.92 0.28
CA LEU A 284 9.26 -17.95 1.73
C LEU A 284 10.70 -17.66 2.18
N PHE A 285 10.88 -16.74 3.10
CA PHE A 285 12.18 -16.50 3.74
C PHE A 285 12.02 -15.92 5.15
N THR A 286 13.06 -16.10 5.96
CA THR A 286 13.20 -15.43 7.25
C THR A 286 14.02 -14.15 7.10
N ASP A 287 13.58 -13.06 7.73
CA ASP A 287 14.26 -11.78 7.71
C ASP A 287 15.49 -11.80 8.63
N GLY A 288 16.66 -11.91 8.01
CA GLY A 288 17.93 -11.83 8.71
C GLY A 288 18.19 -12.98 9.69
N LYS A 289 18.88 -12.66 10.78
CA LYS A 289 19.23 -13.61 11.85
C LYS A 289 18.13 -13.66 12.90
N PHE A 290 17.94 -14.87 13.46
CA PHE A 290 17.09 -15.01 14.64
C PHE A 290 17.62 -14.16 15.79
N ASN A 291 16.73 -13.38 16.43
CA ASN A 291 17.00 -12.74 17.70
C ASN A 291 16.98 -13.80 18.80
N THR A 292 18.11 -14.02 19.46
CA THR A 292 18.24 -15.02 20.54
C THR A 292 18.35 -14.31 21.87
N TYR A 293 17.52 -14.68 22.83
CA TYR A 293 17.57 -14.14 24.20
C TYR A 293 17.13 -15.20 25.23
N SER A 294 17.48 -14.96 26.50
CA SER A 294 17.07 -15.81 27.62
C SER A 294 16.20 -15.05 28.60
N LYS A 295 15.15 -15.69 29.10
CA LYS A 295 14.23 -15.16 30.10
C LYS A 295 13.67 -16.30 30.94
N ASN A 296 13.57 -16.15 32.27
CA ASN A 296 12.98 -17.13 33.19
C ASN A 296 13.55 -18.55 33.05
N ASN A 297 14.86 -18.65 32.88
CA ASN A 297 15.58 -19.94 32.67
C ASN A 297 15.18 -20.69 31.38
N GLU A 298 14.69 -19.97 30.37
CA GLU A 298 14.36 -20.48 29.03
C GLU A 298 15.10 -19.66 27.98
N SER A 299 15.30 -20.25 26.80
CA SER A 299 15.88 -19.58 25.62
C SER A 299 14.80 -19.36 24.55
N PHE A 300 14.86 -18.22 23.89
CA PHE A 300 13.91 -17.83 22.86
C PHE A 300 14.68 -17.51 21.57
N LEU A 301 14.15 -18.00 20.45
CA LEU A 301 14.59 -17.65 19.11
C LEU A 301 13.41 -17.01 18.38
N GLU A 302 13.58 -15.79 17.88
CA GLU A 302 12.54 -15.05 17.17
C GLU A 302 13.05 -14.54 15.82
N ALA A 303 12.23 -14.68 14.79
CA ALA A 303 12.47 -14.08 13.48
C ALA A 303 11.15 -13.66 12.82
N TYR A 304 11.21 -12.63 11.97
CA TYR A 304 10.13 -12.39 11.00
C TYR A 304 10.31 -13.33 9.81
N LEU A 305 9.20 -13.71 9.21
CA LEU A 305 9.17 -14.47 7.97
C LEU A 305 8.09 -13.91 7.05
N TYR A 306 8.29 -14.12 5.74
CA TYR A 306 7.43 -13.64 4.67
C TYR A 306 7.10 -14.80 3.73
N GLU A 307 5.81 -15.09 3.60
CA GLU A 307 5.28 -16.17 2.77
C GLU A 307 4.23 -15.61 1.80
N THR A 308 4.35 -15.95 0.52
CA THR A 308 3.42 -15.49 -0.51
C THR A 308 2.15 -16.33 -0.63
N ASN A 309 2.14 -17.54 -0.09
CA ASN A 309 1.03 -18.50 -0.24
C ASN A 309 0.40 -18.87 1.12
N SER A 310 -0.87 -18.50 1.31
CA SER A 310 -1.63 -18.81 2.54
C SER A 310 -1.60 -20.29 2.92
N SER A 311 -1.68 -21.19 1.94
CA SER A 311 -1.71 -22.65 2.19
C SER A 311 -0.41 -23.20 2.80
N ASN A 312 0.68 -22.42 2.76
CA ASN A 312 1.96 -22.81 3.36
C ASN A 312 2.16 -22.24 4.76
N VAL A 313 1.43 -21.19 5.14
CA VAL A 313 1.56 -20.58 6.48
C VAL A 313 1.33 -21.61 7.59
N ASP A 314 0.30 -22.46 7.45
CA ASP A 314 -0.03 -23.49 8.45
C ASP A 314 1.00 -24.62 8.53
N LYS A 315 1.87 -24.77 7.53
CA LYS A 315 2.92 -25.79 7.49
C LYS A 315 4.21 -25.38 8.20
N ILE A 316 4.41 -24.08 8.43
CA ILE A 316 5.64 -23.52 8.98
C ILE A 316 5.93 -24.04 10.39
N ILE A 317 4.95 -23.99 11.29
CA ILE A 317 5.12 -24.47 12.68
C ILE A 317 5.45 -25.97 12.72
N PRO A 318 4.69 -26.86 12.05
CA PRO A 318 5.04 -28.29 11.97
C PRO A 318 6.41 -28.55 11.40
N GLU A 319 6.85 -27.81 10.38
CA GLU A 319 8.17 -27.94 9.78
C GLU A 319 9.29 -27.60 10.78
N VAL A 320 9.14 -26.50 11.50
CA VAL A 320 10.11 -26.12 12.54
C VAL A 320 10.17 -27.16 13.65
N GLN A 321 9.02 -27.68 14.11
CA GLN A 321 8.99 -28.76 15.12
C GLN A 321 9.72 -30.00 14.65
N LYS A 322 9.55 -30.40 13.38
CA LYS A 322 10.24 -31.53 12.77
C LYS A 322 11.77 -31.34 12.74
N ILE A 323 12.25 -30.12 12.46
CA ILE A 323 13.69 -29.82 12.49
C ILE A 323 14.30 -30.10 13.87
N PHE A 324 13.60 -29.76 14.97
CA PHE A 324 14.04 -30.07 16.32
C PHE A 324 14.05 -31.58 16.58
N GLU A 325 13.06 -32.31 16.10
CA GLU A 325 12.99 -33.77 16.21
C GLU A 325 14.13 -34.43 15.44
N ASP A 326 14.30 -34.11 14.16
CA ASP A 326 15.34 -34.67 13.28
C ASP A 326 16.78 -34.30 13.73
N SER A 327 16.91 -33.21 14.45
CA SER A 327 18.21 -32.74 15.01
C SER A 327 18.52 -33.31 16.40
N GLY A 328 17.63 -34.11 16.98
CA GLY A 328 17.80 -34.69 18.31
C GLY A 328 17.50 -33.75 19.48
N TYR A 329 16.93 -32.60 19.22
CA TYR A 329 16.62 -31.57 20.23
C TYR A 329 15.11 -31.52 20.61
N LYS A 330 14.33 -32.54 20.30
CA LYS A 330 12.90 -32.62 20.62
C LYS A 330 12.60 -32.35 22.12
N ASN A 331 13.43 -32.87 23.01
CA ASN A 331 13.27 -32.71 24.45
C ASN A 331 13.59 -31.30 24.97
N GLN A 332 14.30 -30.47 24.21
CA GLN A 332 14.61 -29.08 24.50
C GLN A 332 13.52 -28.15 24.01
N LEU A 333 12.73 -28.53 23.01
CA LEU A 333 11.65 -27.72 22.46
C LEU A 333 10.47 -27.67 23.44
N LEU A 334 10.09 -26.45 23.85
CA LEU A 334 8.90 -26.20 24.67
C LEU A 334 7.71 -25.80 23.80
N SER A 335 7.89 -24.86 22.89
CA SER A 335 6.83 -24.45 21.97
C SER A 335 7.38 -23.79 20.68
N VAL A 336 6.57 -23.84 19.63
CA VAL A 336 6.72 -23.02 18.43
C VAL A 336 5.38 -22.33 18.17
N SER A 337 5.40 -21.02 18.00
CA SER A 337 4.18 -20.22 17.78
C SER A 337 4.45 -18.98 16.97
N PHE A 338 3.43 -18.42 16.36
CA PHE A 338 3.47 -17.04 15.88
C PHE A 338 3.10 -16.10 17.03
N VAL A 339 3.90 -15.04 17.23
CA VAL A 339 3.70 -14.06 18.31
C VAL A 339 3.30 -12.68 17.81
N GLN A 340 3.37 -12.49 16.50
CA GLN A 340 2.77 -11.35 15.82
C GLN A 340 2.09 -11.89 14.56
N GLU A 341 0.82 -11.61 14.46
CA GLU A 341 -0.05 -12.05 13.38
C GLU A 341 -0.90 -10.86 12.92
N ASN A 342 -0.25 -9.86 12.31
CA ASN A 342 -1.01 -8.83 11.64
C ASN A 342 -1.74 -9.44 10.43
N PRO A 343 -3.01 -9.12 10.20
CA PRO A 343 -3.70 -9.57 9.00
C PRO A 343 -3.00 -8.98 7.77
N THR A 344 -2.99 -9.72 6.66
CA THR A 344 -2.56 -9.17 5.37
C THR A 344 -3.76 -8.64 4.60
N VAL A 345 -3.50 -7.68 3.71
CA VAL A 345 -4.53 -7.12 2.82
C VAL A 345 -4.96 -8.18 1.81
N ILE A 346 -6.23 -8.56 1.85
CA ILE A 346 -6.85 -9.56 0.97
C ILE A 346 -8.04 -8.94 0.27
N ASN A 347 -7.88 -8.66 -1.01
CA ASN A 347 -8.90 -8.04 -1.82
C ASN A 347 -10.08 -8.98 -2.11
N ASN A 348 -11.31 -8.50 -1.90
CA ASN A 348 -12.50 -9.26 -2.21
C ASN A 348 -12.58 -9.56 -3.71
N GLU A 349 -12.63 -10.81 -4.08
CA GLU A 349 -12.52 -11.28 -5.47
C GLU A 349 -13.58 -10.64 -6.40
N LYS A 350 -14.85 -10.69 -5.98
CA LYS A 350 -15.97 -10.17 -6.77
C LYS A 350 -15.89 -8.65 -6.96
N LEU A 351 -15.59 -7.92 -5.88
CA LEU A 351 -15.46 -6.46 -5.94
C LEU A 351 -14.25 -6.05 -6.78
N THR A 352 -13.13 -6.75 -6.65
CA THR A 352 -11.92 -6.46 -7.42
C THR A 352 -12.12 -6.67 -8.91
N LYS A 353 -12.73 -7.79 -9.32
CA LYS A 353 -13.07 -8.04 -10.72
C LYS A 353 -13.98 -6.93 -11.27
N SER A 354 -15.00 -6.52 -10.49
CA SER A 354 -15.87 -5.42 -10.88
C SER A 354 -15.16 -4.08 -10.97
N ALA A 355 -14.24 -3.78 -10.05
CA ALA A 355 -13.45 -2.55 -10.10
C ALA A 355 -12.51 -2.50 -11.32
N ILE A 356 -11.84 -3.61 -11.64
CA ILE A 356 -11.00 -3.74 -12.84
C ILE A 356 -11.85 -3.49 -14.10
N GLU A 357 -13.00 -4.17 -14.21
CA GLU A 357 -13.91 -4.00 -15.34
C GLU A 357 -14.36 -2.54 -15.53
N ILE A 358 -14.76 -1.88 -14.44
CA ILE A 358 -15.17 -0.47 -14.46
C ILE A 358 -14.04 0.42 -14.96
N LEU A 359 -12.85 0.30 -14.36
CA LEU A 359 -11.72 1.14 -14.72
C LEU A 359 -11.23 0.89 -16.16
N GLN A 360 -11.23 -0.36 -16.61
CA GLN A 360 -10.89 -0.71 -17.99
C GLN A 360 -11.92 -0.23 -19.01
N ASN A 361 -13.21 -0.27 -18.68
CA ASN A 361 -14.27 0.25 -19.55
C ASN A 361 -14.20 1.77 -19.69
N LEU A 362 -13.82 2.49 -18.64
CA LEU A 362 -13.73 3.95 -18.64
C LEU A 362 -12.40 4.47 -19.24
N TYR A 363 -11.30 3.81 -18.91
CA TYR A 363 -9.96 4.33 -19.19
C TYR A 363 -9.11 3.44 -20.12
N GLY A 364 -9.71 2.37 -20.65
CA GLY A 364 -9.07 1.45 -21.59
C GLY A 364 -8.48 0.20 -20.92
N LYS A 365 -8.24 -0.84 -21.73
CA LYS A 365 -7.81 -2.17 -21.26
C LYS A 365 -6.52 -2.14 -20.41
N ASN A 366 -5.65 -1.17 -20.65
CA ASN A 366 -4.37 -1.03 -19.95
C ASN A 366 -4.43 -0.11 -18.73
N ALA A 367 -5.63 0.37 -18.34
CA ALA A 367 -5.80 1.27 -17.19
C ALA A 367 -5.41 0.63 -15.85
N VAL A 368 -5.47 -0.71 -15.77
CA VAL A 368 -5.19 -1.46 -14.55
C VAL A 368 -4.26 -2.62 -14.86
N ALA A 369 -3.15 -2.72 -14.14
CA ALA A 369 -2.33 -3.91 -14.08
C ALA A 369 -2.88 -4.84 -12.99
N SER A 370 -3.25 -6.08 -13.37
CA SER A 370 -3.86 -7.07 -12.47
C SER A 370 -3.01 -8.31 -12.23
N ASP A 371 -1.84 -8.39 -12.87
CA ASP A 371 -0.82 -9.42 -12.62
C ASP A 371 0.45 -8.74 -12.11
N TYR A 372 0.74 -8.95 -10.83
CA TYR A 372 1.95 -8.43 -10.19
C TYR A 372 2.30 -9.30 -8.97
N GLY A 373 3.56 -9.18 -8.51
CA GLY A 373 4.07 -9.90 -7.36
C GLY A 373 3.53 -9.37 -6.01
N GLN A 374 3.90 -10.03 -4.92
CA GLN A 374 3.62 -9.61 -3.56
C GLN A 374 4.92 -9.10 -2.92
N VAL A 375 4.91 -7.85 -2.49
CA VAL A 375 6.11 -7.25 -1.89
C VAL A 375 6.28 -7.73 -0.45
N PRO A 376 7.48 -8.19 -0.02
CA PRO A 376 7.76 -8.44 1.39
C PRO A 376 7.97 -7.12 2.14
N PHE A 377 7.93 -7.16 3.46
CA PHE A 377 8.10 -6.02 4.38
C PHE A 377 6.99 -4.96 4.34
N PHE A 378 6.06 -5.07 3.39
CA PHE A 378 4.91 -4.18 3.29
C PHE A 378 3.66 -4.88 3.82
N ASN A 379 2.83 -4.13 4.49
CA ASN A 379 1.48 -4.52 4.90
C ASN A 379 0.72 -3.22 5.23
N ASP A 380 -0.60 -3.32 5.46
CA ASP A 380 -1.43 -2.17 5.79
C ASP A 380 -2.56 -2.62 6.73
N ASP A 381 -2.87 -1.81 7.74
CA ASP A 381 -3.91 -2.11 8.71
C ASP A 381 -5.33 -2.01 8.13
N PHE A 382 -5.48 -1.54 6.87
CA PHE A 382 -6.70 -1.67 6.07
C PHE A 382 -7.23 -3.12 6.06
N ALA A 383 -6.33 -4.08 6.22
CA ALA A 383 -6.65 -5.50 6.35
C ALA A 383 -7.67 -5.78 7.46
N TYR A 384 -7.70 -5.02 8.55
CA TYR A 384 -8.71 -5.17 9.60
C TYR A 384 -10.11 -4.82 9.11
N PHE A 385 -10.26 -3.78 8.28
CA PHE A 385 -11.55 -3.49 7.65
C PHE A 385 -12.00 -4.64 6.75
N GLN A 386 -11.10 -5.20 5.95
CA GLN A 386 -11.42 -6.30 5.04
C GLN A 386 -11.86 -7.59 5.74
N GLN A 387 -11.47 -7.78 7.00
CA GLN A 387 -12.00 -8.88 7.82
C GLN A 387 -13.49 -8.72 8.20
N LYS A 388 -14.05 -7.53 8.05
CA LYS A 388 -15.42 -7.18 8.47
C LYS A 388 -16.30 -6.73 7.31
N ILE A 389 -15.73 -6.14 6.27
CA ILE A 389 -16.42 -5.52 5.14
C ILE A 389 -15.73 -5.97 3.85
N PRO A 390 -16.47 -6.33 2.80
CA PRO A 390 -15.86 -6.53 1.49
C PRO A 390 -15.08 -5.28 1.06
N GLY A 391 -13.77 -5.44 0.82
CA GLY A 391 -12.88 -4.32 0.54
C GLY A 391 -11.96 -4.56 -0.64
N VAL A 392 -11.55 -3.46 -1.28
CA VAL A 392 -10.54 -3.45 -2.35
C VAL A 392 -9.51 -2.38 -2.05
N TYR A 393 -8.26 -2.78 -2.02
CA TYR A 393 -7.11 -1.92 -1.83
C TYR A 393 -6.29 -1.90 -3.10
N PHE A 394 -5.88 -0.71 -3.54
CA PHE A 394 -5.15 -0.51 -4.78
C PHE A 394 -3.73 -0.08 -4.51
N PHE A 395 -2.81 -0.38 -5.44
CA PHE A 395 -1.61 0.39 -5.59
C PHE A 395 -1.82 1.49 -6.64
N LEU A 396 -1.19 2.64 -6.40
CA LEU A 396 -1.11 3.75 -7.33
C LEU A 396 0.36 4.14 -7.53
N GLY A 397 0.84 4.09 -8.76
CA GLY A 397 2.20 4.49 -9.08
C GLY A 397 2.44 5.98 -8.81
N GLY A 398 3.55 6.26 -8.13
CA GLY A 398 3.99 7.61 -7.76
C GLY A 398 5.34 8.02 -8.34
N SER A 399 6.06 7.10 -9.03
CA SER A 399 7.40 7.39 -9.56
C SER A 399 7.36 8.01 -10.95
N ASN A 400 8.25 8.96 -11.19
CA ASN A 400 8.53 9.50 -12.52
C ASN A 400 10.02 9.37 -12.80
N PHE A 401 10.40 8.27 -13.45
CA PHE A 401 11.79 7.93 -13.68
C PHE A 401 12.52 8.93 -14.59
N GLU A 402 11.81 9.60 -15.50
CA GLU A 402 12.38 10.63 -16.36
C GLU A 402 12.80 11.88 -15.57
N LYS A 403 12.06 12.18 -14.49
CA LYS A 403 12.37 13.27 -13.55
C LYS A 403 13.28 12.85 -12.39
N GLY A 404 13.65 11.57 -12.30
CA GLY A 404 14.38 11.01 -11.16
C GLY A 404 13.58 10.92 -9.86
N VAL A 405 12.24 11.00 -9.94
CA VAL A 405 11.32 10.89 -8.80
C VAL A 405 11.00 9.41 -8.54
N ILE A 406 11.28 8.92 -7.34
CA ILE A 406 11.08 7.51 -6.96
C ILE A 406 10.27 7.45 -5.65
N ALA A 407 9.07 6.87 -5.75
CA ALA A 407 8.16 6.71 -4.63
C ALA A 407 8.40 5.38 -3.87
N MET A 408 9.67 5.14 -3.48
CA MET A 408 10.04 3.98 -2.67
C MET A 408 9.74 4.27 -1.20
N ASN A 409 8.68 3.69 -0.68
CA ASN A 409 8.20 3.91 0.68
C ASN A 409 9.27 3.56 1.73
N HIS A 410 9.29 4.28 2.84
CA HIS A 410 10.20 4.11 3.98
C HIS A 410 11.70 4.16 3.61
N SER A 411 12.05 4.83 2.52
CA SER A 411 13.43 4.95 2.06
C SER A 411 13.92 6.41 2.04
N PRO A 412 15.24 6.62 2.12
CA PRO A 412 15.82 7.95 1.88
C PRO A 412 15.44 8.50 0.50
N ASN A 413 15.27 9.81 0.41
CA ASN A 413 14.91 10.51 -0.83
C ASN A 413 13.54 10.08 -1.41
N PHE A 414 12.62 9.62 -0.57
CA PHE A 414 11.25 9.33 -1.00
C PHE A 414 10.61 10.57 -1.64
N GLN A 415 10.13 10.43 -2.85
CA GLN A 415 9.41 11.47 -3.59
C GLN A 415 8.26 10.89 -4.38
N VAL A 416 7.19 11.66 -4.55
CA VAL A 416 6.02 11.26 -5.33
C VAL A 416 5.74 12.32 -6.40
N ASP A 417 5.61 11.91 -7.66
CA ASP A 417 5.10 12.81 -8.70
C ASP A 417 3.61 13.11 -8.44
N GLU A 418 3.31 14.38 -8.24
CA GLU A 418 1.99 14.87 -7.83
C GLU A 418 0.89 14.60 -8.88
N GLU A 419 1.22 14.23 -10.12
CA GLU A 419 0.25 13.75 -11.11
C GLU A 419 -0.46 12.46 -10.67
N SER A 420 0.09 11.71 -9.69
CA SER A 420 -0.60 10.62 -9.03
C SER A 420 -1.91 11.07 -8.36
N ILE A 421 -1.96 12.29 -7.81
CA ILE A 421 -3.17 12.89 -7.23
C ILE A 421 -4.25 13.02 -8.30
N ARG A 422 -3.92 13.57 -9.48
CA ARG A 422 -4.86 13.70 -10.59
C ARG A 422 -5.45 12.37 -11.02
N THR A 423 -4.57 11.38 -11.23
CA THR A 423 -5.00 10.03 -11.62
C THR A 423 -5.85 9.38 -10.53
N GLY A 424 -5.43 9.46 -9.28
CA GLY A 424 -6.16 8.90 -8.14
C GLY A 424 -7.57 9.50 -8.01
N VAL A 425 -7.67 10.83 -7.98
CA VAL A 425 -8.96 11.52 -7.85
C VAL A 425 -9.89 11.18 -9.00
N LYS A 426 -9.43 11.30 -10.24
CA LYS A 426 -10.23 11.01 -11.43
C LYS A 426 -10.74 9.56 -11.45
N SER A 427 -9.83 8.62 -11.32
CA SER A 427 -10.14 7.20 -11.50
C SER A 427 -11.03 6.67 -10.38
N PHE A 428 -10.72 7.00 -9.14
CA PHE A 428 -11.48 6.48 -8.01
C PHE A 428 -12.80 7.22 -7.76
N SER A 429 -12.92 8.51 -8.11
CA SER A 429 -14.25 9.17 -8.17
C SER A 429 -15.18 8.47 -9.14
N SER A 430 -14.67 8.16 -10.35
CA SER A 430 -15.45 7.42 -11.35
C SER A 430 -15.81 6.00 -10.88
N LEU A 431 -14.86 5.29 -10.27
CA LEU A 431 -15.11 3.96 -9.69
C LEU A 431 -16.24 4.01 -8.65
N LEU A 432 -16.18 4.95 -7.70
CA LEU A 432 -17.20 5.06 -6.65
C LEU A 432 -18.57 5.40 -7.20
N ILE A 433 -18.67 6.28 -8.19
CA ILE A 433 -19.93 6.58 -8.89
C ILE A 433 -20.53 5.31 -9.49
N GLU A 434 -19.75 4.54 -10.24
CA GLU A 434 -20.20 3.31 -10.87
C GLU A 434 -20.60 2.26 -9.82
N ARG A 435 -19.84 2.13 -8.73
CA ARG A 435 -20.16 1.20 -7.65
C ARG A 435 -21.45 1.55 -6.92
N LEU A 436 -21.68 2.85 -6.66
CA LEU A 436 -22.94 3.33 -6.06
C LEU A 436 -24.14 3.11 -6.98
N ASN A 437 -23.96 3.20 -8.29
CA ASN A 437 -25.03 3.13 -9.27
C ASN A 437 -25.36 1.68 -9.71
N ARG A 438 -24.45 0.72 -9.50
CA ARG A 438 -24.70 -0.72 -9.75
C ARG A 438 -25.39 -1.35 -8.54
N ASN A 439 -26.39 -2.18 -8.81
CA ASN A 439 -27.11 -2.97 -7.79
C ASN A 439 -26.22 -4.07 -7.19
#